data_ea7286427aa4d2f8c77c9ff0b5150c09
#
_entry.id   ea7286427aa4d2f8c77c9ff0b5150c09
#
_cell.length_a   1.000
_cell.length_b   1.000
_cell.length_c   1.000
_cell.angle_alpha   90.00
_cell.angle_beta   90.00
_cell.angle_gamma   90.00
#
_symmetry.space_group_name_H-M   'P 1'
#
loop_
_entity.id
_entity.type
_entity.pdbx_description
1 polymer ?
#
loop_
_entity_poly.entity_id
_entity_poly.type
_entity_poly.pdbx_seq_one_letter_code
_entity_poly.pdbx_strand_id
1 'polypeptide(L)'
;MSELGRNLNGANGLVQACRLGELRAAKGALIFKHGRKQIAVFQSEKGIYACNNRCPHEGYPLKVGTLSEGCILTCNWHNWKFNLASGETLVGGDQLRRYPVTVQDGAVWLDLAEAPAERRIARALDSLREAFDDYDYDRIARELARLKQADAEPLEGLRQAIRWSHDRFKFGMSHAQAVAPDWLALRESRGRGPTKQLVALLEAVAHFSYDTLRQPSYPYAKATRRFDAGALVRAIEAEDEVGAVAQIRGALKAGLGFDALERPLTEAALAHFQGFGHAIIYVYKTRMLAERFEAGMLEVLSLPLVRSLIYSRREDLIPEFRRYAPTLAAWDGAGGERVEAGDFRELSVNRALGLANAASGDIGQLYDALFGALAWNFLHYDLTMQDRTDNPISRNIGWLDFTHGITFANAVRVQCERHPDLWSQGLLQMACFAGRNSGYLDSELEEAEWRVDDPKAFLEDALDSLFDHGMIEHIVACHYVKTVSAAYQEVLNAPDAPWVPTLAAALNRLIHSPLKRRHAARTARQALDFVATEG
;
A
#
# COMPACT_ATOMS: atom_id res chain seq x y z
N MET A 1 11.67 -30.67 -38.29
CA MET A 1 12.89 -31.05 -37.57
C MET A 1 14.07 -30.52 -38.33
N SER A 2 14.72 -29.48 -37.88
CA SER A 2 16.14 -29.15 -38.14
C SER A 2 16.61 -28.22 -37.04
N GLU A 3 17.35 -28.78 -36.13
CA GLU A 3 18.21 -28.05 -35.18
C GLU A 3 19.28 -27.32 -35.97
N LEU A 4 19.26 -25.99 -35.90
CA LEU A 4 20.39 -25.17 -36.32
C LEU A 4 20.66 -24.14 -35.21
N GLY A 5 21.08 -24.63 -34.05
CA GLY A 5 21.74 -23.85 -33.02
C GLY A 5 23.26 -23.84 -33.25
N ARG A 6 23.76 -23.09 -34.21
CA ARG A 6 25.20 -22.78 -34.30
C ARG A 6 25.44 -21.47 -33.54
N ASN A 7 25.92 -21.58 -32.30
CA ASN A 7 26.55 -20.47 -31.59
C ASN A 7 27.92 -20.19 -32.23
N LEU A 8 27.96 -19.26 -33.17
CA LEU A 8 29.22 -18.69 -33.68
C LEU A 8 29.43 -17.36 -32.94
N ASN A 9 30.21 -17.37 -31.86
CA ASN A 9 30.69 -16.16 -31.22
C ASN A 9 31.78 -15.54 -32.11
N GLY A 10 31.53 -14.35 -32.64
CA GLY A 10 32.54 -13.55 -33.33
C GLY A 10 33.55 -12.95 -32.35
N ALA A 11 34.71 -12.50 -32.84
CA ALA A 11 35.84 -12.00 -32.06
C ALA A 11 35.55 -10.80 -31.12
N ASN A 12 34.35 -10.18 -31.18
CA ASN A 12 33.99 -8.98 -30.43
C ASN A 12 32.65 -9.11 -29.64
N GLY A 13 32.24 -10.32 -29.21
CA GLY A 13 30.98 -10.50 -28.48
C GLY A 13 29.71 -10.41 -29.36
N LEU A 14 29.88 -10.26 -30.67
CA LEU A 14 28.80 -10.27 -31.64
C LEU A 14 28.32 -11.71 -31.90
N VAL A 15 27.01 -11.90 -32.10
CA VAL A 15 26.41 -13.19 -32.41
C VAL A 15 25.81 -13.14 -33.80
N GLN A 16 26.13 -14.10 -34.66
CA GLN A 16 25.55 -14.18 -36.00
C GLN A 16 24.06 -14.60 -35.91
N ALA A 17 23.17 -13.74 -36.37
CA ALA A 17 21.75 -14.00 -36.37
C ALA A 17 21.32 -14.77 -37.62
N CYS A 18 21.79 -14.38 -38.80
CA CYS A 18 21.44 -15.00 -40.07
C CYS A 18 22.41 -14.56 -41.19
N ARG A 19 22.29 -15.18 -42.36
CA ARG A 19 22.84 -14.63 -43.62
C ARG A 19 21.83 -13.72 -44.29
N LEU A 20 22.34 -12.71 -45.04
CA LEU A 20 21.47 -11.80 -45.80
C LEU A 20 20.53 -12.54 -46.80
N GLY A 21 21.03 -13.63 -47.40
CA GLY A 21 20.24 -14.48 -48.27
C GLY A 21 19.06 -15.13 -47.55
N GLU A 22 19.26 -15.57 -46.31
CA GLU A 22 18.18 -16.16 -45.47
C GLU A 22 17.13 -15.13 -45.12
N LEU A 23 17.56 -13.90 -44.78
CA LEU A 23 16.64 -12.80 -44.43
C LEU A 23 15.80 -12.39 -45.63
N ARG A 24 16.38 -12.35 -46.86
CA ARG A 24 15.67 -12.10 -48.09
C ARG A 24 14.67 -13.22 -48.44
N ALA A 25 15.09 -14.47 -48.28
CA ALA A 25 14.22 -15.64 -48.50
C ALA A 25 13.02 -15.66 -47.54
N ALA A 26 13.20 -15.12 -46.33
CA ALA A 26 12.16 -14.93 -45.33
C ALA A 26 11.32 -13.64 -45.53
N LYS A 27 11.34 -13.07 -46.75
CA LYS A 27 10.61 -11.84 -47.10
C LYS A 27 10.96 -10.63 -46.20
N GLY A 28 12.21 -10.52 -45.80
CA GLY A 28 12.73 -9.40 -45.03
C GLY A 28 12.44 -9.44 -43.53
N ALA A 29 11.89 -10.52 -43.00
CA ALA A 29 11.66 -10.64 -41.55
C ALA A 29 11.88 -12.07 -41.05
N LEU A 30 12.74 -12.29 -40.06
CA LEU A 30 12.98 -13.58 -39.43
C LEU A 30 13.10 -13.48 -37.91
N ILE A 31 13.04 -14.61 -37.22
CA ILE A 31 13.25 -14.72 -35.78
C ILE A 31 14.62 -15.39 -35.55
N PHE A 32 15.47 -14.70 -34.81
CA PHE A 32 16.69 -15.27 -34.25
C PHE A 32 16.44 -15.65 -32.77
N LYS A 33 16.80 -16.87 -32.38
CA LYS A 33 16.68 -17.37 -31.02
C LYS A 33 18.06 -17.47 -30.38
N HIS A 34 18.23 -16.87 -29.21
CA HIS A 34 19.44 -16.98 -28.42
C HIS A 34 19.07 -17.21 -26.94
N GLY A 35 19.29 -18.42 -26.45
CA GLY A 35 18.79 -18.83 -25.14
C GLY A 35 17.26 -18.66 -25.05
N ARG A 36 16.80 -17.89 -24.07
CA ARG A 36 15.38 -17.56 -23.89
C ARG A 36 14.92 -16.36 -24.72
N LYS A 37 15.85 -15.62 -25.35
CA LYS A 37 15.55 -14.41 -26.13
C LYS A 37 15.04 -14.81 -27.53
N GLN A 38 13.97 -14.14 -27.98
CA GLN A 38 13.48 -14.16 -29.36
C GLN A 38 13.65 -12.77 -29.94
N ILE A 39 14.46 -12.64 -30.96
CA ILE A 39 14.81 -11.37 -31.60
C ILE A 39 14.26 -11.39 -33.02
N ALA A 40 13.41 -10.42 -33.35
CA ALA A 40 12.95 -10.20 -34.70
C ALA A 40 13.99 -9.35 -35.45
N VAL A 41 14.41 -9.83 -36.61
CA VAL A 41 15.35 -9.14 -37.51
C VAL A 41 14.58 -8.75 -38.76
N PHE A 42 14.62 -7.47 -39.11
CA PHE A 42 13.89 -6.87 -40.23
C PHE A 42 14.88 -6.29 -41.26
N GLN A 43 14.59 -6.51 -42.53
CA GLN A 43 15.27 -5.83 -43.62
C GLN A 43 14.30 -4.84 -44.25
N SER A 44 14.71 -3.61 -44.43
CA SER A 44 14.00 -2.58 -45.13
C SER A 44 14.88 -1.86 -46.15
N GLU A 45 14.33 -0.90 -46.88
CA GLU A 45 15.08 -0.02 -47.77
C GLU A 45 16.08 0.88 -47.03
N LYS A 46 15.78 1.21 -45.76
CA LYS A 46 16.62 2.08 -44.90
C LYS A 46 17.67 1.32 -44.10
N GLY A 47 17.64 -0.01 -44.07
CA GLY A 47 18.63 -0.81 -43.34
C GLY A 47 18.09 -2.11 -42.75
N ILE A 48 18.92 -2.71 -41.91
CA ILE A 48 18.58 -3.90 -41.15
C ILE A 48 18.45 -3.52 -39.68
N TYR A 49 17.36 -3.94 -39.06
CA TYR A 49 17.02 -3.65 -37.68
C TYR A 49 16.74 -4.92 -36.91
N ALA A 50 17.07 -4.92 -35.60
CA ALA A 50 16.74 -6.02 -34.72
C ALA A 50 16.13 -5.53 -33.40
N CYS A 51 15.06 -6.17 -32.99
CA CYS A 51 14.37 -5.85 -31.75
C CYS A 51 13.86 -7.11 -31.04
N ASN A 52 13.48 -6.98 -29.76
CA ASN A 52 12.75 -8.03 -29.09
C ASN A 52 11.50 -8.40 -29.90
N ASN A 53 11.28 -9.70 -30.13
CA ASN A 53 10.12 -10.17 -30.92
C ASN A 53 8.79 -10.05 -30.15
N ARG A 54 8.80 -9.72 -28.88
CA ARG A 54 7.61 -9.53 -28.07
C ARG A 54 7.28 -8.04 -27.95
N CYS A 55 6.05 -7.67 -28.33
CA CYS A 55 5.55 -6.32 -28.11
C CYS A 55 5.56 -6.00 -26.60
N PRO A 56 6.08 -4.86 -26.19
CA PRO A 56 6.12 -4.53 -24.76
C PRO A 56 4.72 -4.32 -24.14
N HIS A 57 3.67 -4.15 -24.95
CA HIS A 57 2.28 -4.10 -24.45
C HIS A 57 1.86 -5.46 -23.84
N GLU A 58 1.60 -6.46 -24.67
CA GLU A 58 1.06 -7.78 -24.25
C GLU A 58 1.83 -8.96 -24.86
N GLY A 59 3.06 -8.75 -25.31
CA GLY A 59 3.94 -9.81 -25.76
C GLY A 59 3.62 -10.37 -27.16
N TYR A 60 2.76 -9.73 -27.97
CA TYR A 60 2.45 -10.18 -29.32
C TYR A 60 3.71 -10.24 -30.21
N PRO A 61 3.86 -11.26 -31.10
CA PRO A 61 5.05 -11.39 -31.91
C PRO A 61 5.22 -10.26 -32.92
N LEU A 62 6.25 -9.44 -32.74
CA LEU A 62 6.50 -8.29 -33.62
C LEU A 62 6.99 -8.66 -35.02
N LYS A 63 7.52 -9.89 -35.22
CA LYS A 63 7.86 -10.39 -36.56
C LYS A 63 6.68 -10.32 -37.55
N VAL A 64 5.45 -10.48 -37.05
CA VAL A 64 4.22 -10.43 -37.87
C VAL A 64 3.61 -9.03 -37.92
N GLY A 65 4.30 -8.03 -37.34
CA GLY A 65 3.94 -6.63 -37.43
C GLY A 65 4.14 -6.06 -38.85
N THR A 66 3.62 -4.88 -39.09
CA THR A 66 3.76 -4.18 -40.37
C THR A 66 4.90 -3.17 -40.28
N LEU A 67 5.89 -3.31 -41.20
CA LEU A 67 6.97 -2.35 -41.34
C LEU A 67 6.59 -1.34 -42.43
N SER A 68 6.59 -0.05 -42.07
CA SER A 68 6.30 1.08 -42.96
C SER A 68 7.40 2.13 -42.91
N GLU A 69 7.43 3.02 -43.90
CA GLU A 69 8.39 4.14 -44.01
C GLU A 69 9.85 3.70 -43.81
N GLY A 70 10.13 2.44 -44.06
CA GLY A 70 11.44 1.81 -43.97
C GLY A 70 11.97 1.56 -42.55
N CYS A 71 11.35 2.06 -41.48
CA CYS A 71 11.79 1.78 -40.10
C CYS A 71 10.69 1.89 -39.03
N ILE A 72 9.43 2.15 -39.39
CA ILE A 72 8.32 2.19 -38.44
C ILE A 72 7.67 0.81 -38.37
N LEU A 73 7.83 0.13 -37.25
CA LEU A 73 7.20 -1.17 -36.98
C LEU A 73 5.88 -0.96 -36.22
N THR A 74 4.80 -1.41 -36.81
CA THR A 74 3.48 -1.40 -36.18
C THR A 74 3.15 -2.80 -35.64
N CYS A 75 2.84 -2.91 -34.37
CA CYS A 75 2.24 -4.10 -33.80
C CYS A 75 0.78 -4.21 -34.26
N ASN A 76 0.45 -5.26 -35.04
CA ASN A 76 -0.86 -5.38 -35.68
C ASN A 76 -1.98 -5.72 -34.69
N TRP A 77 -1.68 -6.02 -33.42
CA TRP A 77 -2.73 -6.30 -32.44
C TRP A 77 -3.37 -4.99 -31.90
N HIS A 78 -2.55 -4.09 -31.30
CA HIS A 78 -3.10 -2.88 -30.67
C HIS A 78 -2.54 -1.59 -31.27
N ASN A 79 -1.99 -1.65 -32.52
CA ASN A 79 -1.49 -0.51 -33.27
C ASN A 79 -0.32 0.27 -32.61
N TRP A 80 0.40 -0.36 -31.65
CA TRP A 80 1.61 0.27 -31.12
C TRP A 80 2.66 0.40 -32.18
N LYS A 81 3.33 1.57 -32.25
CA LYS A 81 4.28 1.91 -33.30
C LYS A 81 5.64 2.26 -32.71
N PHE A 82 6.65 1.68 -33.29
CA PHE A 82 8.04 1.80 -32.86
C PHE A 82 8.92 2.22 -34.01
N ASN A 83 9.76 3.24 -33.80
CA ASN A 83 10.84 3.57 -34.72
C ASN A 83 12.02 2.64 -34.47
N LEU A 84 12.28 1.70 -35.37
CA LEU A 84 13.36 0.75 -35.24
C LEU A 84 14.77 1.38 -35.35
N ALA A 85 14.90 2.55 -35.97
CA ALA A 85 16.16 3.26 -36.09
C ALA A 85 16.54 4.01 -34.80
N SER A 86 15.61 4.75 -34.18
CA SER A 86 15.81 5.48 -32.94
C SER A 86 15.53 4.65 -31.68
N GLY A 87 14.58 3.71 -31.76
CA GLY A 87 14.03 2.95 -30.63
C GLY A 87 12.89 3.67 -29.90
N GLU A 88 12.46 4.81 -30.43
CA GLU A 88 11.36 5.58 -29.89
C GLU A 88 10.04 4.85 -30.09
N THR A 89 9.20 4.85 -29.06
CA THR A 89 7.81 4.43 -29.16
C THR A 89 6.96 5.61 -29.59
N LEU A 90 6.46 5.56 -30.84
CA LEU A 90 5.66 6.63 -31.42
C LEU A 90 4.19 6.58 -30.98
N VAL A 91 3.68 5.37 -30.76
CA VAL A 91 2.35 5.09 -30.22
C VAL A 91 2.48 3.93 -29.25
N GLY A 92 2.12 4.16 -28.01
CA GLY A 92 2.21 3.17 -26.93
C GLY A 92 2.85 3.76 -25.66
N GLY A 93 2.87 2.97 -24.60
CA GLY A 93 3.32 3.38 -23.27
C GLY A 93 4.66 2.83 -22.82
N ASP A 94 5.27 1.84 -23.50
CA ASP A 94 6.51 1.20 -23.07
C ASP A 94 7.53 1.12 -24.22
N GLN A 95 8.80 0.99 -23.90
CA GLN A 95 9.90 1.05 -24.86
C GLN A 95 10.24 -0.31 -25.46
N LEU A 96 10.47 -0.34 -26.78
CA LEU A 96 10.93 -1.53 -27.47
C LEU A 96 12.45 -1.73 -27.30
N ARG A 97 12.85 -2.90 -26.79
CA ARG A 97 14.27 -3.26 -26.76
C ARG A 97 14.80 -3.52 -28.17
N ARG A 98 15.81 -2.76 -28.57
CA ARG A 98 16.57 -2.95 -29.83
C ARG A 98 17.90 -3.61 -29.56
N TYR A 99 18.46 -4.20 -30.62
CA TYR A 99 19.80 -4.77 -30.63
C TYR A 99 20.63 -4.10 -31.76
N PRO A 100 21.84 -3.59 -31.49
CA PRO A 100 22.72 -3.08 -32.54
C PRO A 100 22.99 -4.17 -33.56
N VAL A 101 22.95 -3.75 -34.83
CA VAL A 101 23.13 -4.64 -35.98
C VAL A 101 24.38 -4.25 -36.75
N THR A 102 25.26 -5.22 -37.07
CA THR A 102 26.40 -5.07 -37.99
C THR A 102 26.23 -6.06 -39.12
N VAL A 103 26.46 -5.62 -40.35
CA VAL A 103 26.50 -6.50 -41.53
C VAL A 103 27.93 -6.65 -41.97
N GLN A 104 28.43 -7.87 -41.94
CA GLN A 104 29.80 -8.19 -42.35
C GLN A 104 29.80 -9.53 -43.09
N ASP A 105 30.54 -9.60 -44.22
CA ASP A 105 30.73 -10.82 -45.04
C ASP A 105 29.40 -11.51 -45.44
N GLY A 106 28.36 -10.70 -45.73
CA GLY A 106 27.05 -11.20 -46.11
C GLY A 106 26.26 -11.82 -44.97
N ALA A 107 26.68 -11.65 -43.73
CA ALA A 107 25.99 -12.09 -42.52
C ALA A 107 25.54 -10.91 -41.66
N VAL A 108 24.43 -11.11 -40.93
CA VAL A 108 23.85 -10.15 -39.97
C VAL A 108 24.30 -10.56 -38.57
N TRP A 109 25.00 -9.66 -37.91
CA TRP A 109 25.54 -9.83 -36.56
C TRP A 109 24.78 -8.92 -35.59
N LEU A 110 24.46 -9.43 -34.41
CA LEU A 110 23.80 -8.70 -33.36
C LEU A 110 24.71 -8.54 -32.14
N ASP A 111 24.77 -7.34 -31.62
CA ASP A 111 25.32 -7.11 -30.29
C ASP A 111 24.24 -7.40 -29.23
N LEU A 112 24.49 -8.47 -28.46
CA LEU A 112 23.62 -8.92 -27.38
C LEU A 112 24.07 -8.46 -26.00
N ALA A 113 25.11 -7.63 -25.93
CA ALA A 113 25.63 -7.12 -24.67
C ALA A 113 24.57 -6.33 -23.91
N GLU A 114 24.53 -6.54 -22.61
CA GLU A 114 23.69 -5.73 -21.74
C GLU A 114 24.38 -4.40 -21.45
N ALA A 115 23.62 -3.32 -21.43
CA ALA A 115 24.15 -2.05 -20.95
C ALA A 115 24.61 -2.18 -19.49
N PRO A 116 25.56 -1.35 -19.03
CA PRO A 116 25.96 -1.32 -17.62
C PRO A 116 24.76 -1.25 -16.67
N ALA A 117 24.87 -1.89 -15.52
CA ALA A 117 23.76 -2.00 -14.54
C ALA A 117 23.17 -0.64 -14.20
N GLU A 118 24.02 0.35 -13.95
CA GLU A 118 23.59 1.74 -13.63
C GLU A 118 22.70 2.35 -14.72
N ARG A 119 23.02 2.15 -16.00
CA ARG A 119 22.19 2.65 -17.11
C ARG A 119 20.88 1.89 -17.22
N ARG A 120 20.88 0.58 -16.92
CA ARG A 120 19.66 -0.23 -16.91
C ARG A 120 18.74 0.19 -15.78
N ILE A 121 19.29 0.45 -14.59
CA ILE A 121 18.56 0.94 -13.42
C ILE A 121 17.97 2.32 -13.70
N ALA A 122 18.78 3.29 -14.17
CA ALA A 122 18.31 4.64 -14.48
C ALA A 122 17.13 4.59 -15.48
N ARG A 123 17.28 3.84 -16.57
CA ARG A 123 16.22 3.68 -17.57
C ARG A 123 14.95 3.03 -17.00
N ALA A 124 15.10 2.02 -16.14
CA ALA A 124 13.94 1.38 -15.51
C ALA A 124 13.24 2.34 -14.54
N LEU A 125 13.98 3.20 -13.83
CA LEU A 125 13.40 4.22 -12.95
C LEU A 125 12.68 5.32 -13.72
N ASP A 126 13.23 5.80 -14.83
CA ASP A 126 12.57 6.79 -15.71
C ASP A 126 11.25 6.21 -16.24
N SER A 127 11.27 4.97 -16.73
CA SER A 127 10.08 4.28 -17.23
C SER A 127 9.08 3.95 -16.11
N LEU A 128 9.57 3.60 -14.91
CA LEU A 128 8.73 3.42 -13.73
C LEU A 128 8.04 4.73 -13.34
N ARG A 129 8.74 5.87 -13.45
CA ARG A 129 8.14 7.18 -13.16
C ARG A 129 6.97 7.48 -14.09
N GLU A 130 7.12 7.24 -15.39
CA GLU A 130 6.02 7.41 -16.36
C GLU A 130 4.84 6.47 -16.02
N ALA A 131 5.11 5.18 -15.80
CA ALA A 131 4.10 4.19 -15.43
C ALA A 131 3.38 4.55 -14.11
N PHE A 132 4.13 5.11 -13.15
CA PHE A 132 3.61 5.58 -11.87
C PHE A 132 2.67 6.77 -12.04
N ASP A 133 3.03 7.77 -12.85
CA ASP A 133 2.20 8.96 -13.05
C ASP A 133 0.89 8.65 -13.81
N ASP A 134 0.89 7.59 -14.64
CA ASP A 134 -0.28 7.13 -15.41
C ASP A 134 -1.08 6.01 -14.71
N TYR A 135 -0.60 5.48 -13.59
CA TYR A 135 -1.14 4.28 -12.94
C TYR A 135 -1.24 3.09 -13.92
N ASP A 136 -0.19 2.82 -14.66
CA ASP A 136 -0.09 1.63 -15.51
C ASP A 136 0.42 0.43 -14.68
N TYR A 137 -0.50 -0.30 -14.07
CA TYR A 137 -0.21 -1.38 -13.11
C TYR A 137 0.72 -2.45 -13.70
N ASP A 138 0.44 -2.91 -14.91
CA ASP A 138 1.23 -3.95 -15.56
C ASP A 138 2.64 -3.45 -15.94
N ARG A 139 2.75 -2.19 -16.33
CA ARG A 139 4.04 -1.55 -16.62
C ARG A 139 4.84 -1.32 -15.32
N ILE A 140 4.21 -0.90 -14.22
CA ILE A 140 4.84 -0.83 -12.90
C ILE A 140 5.46 -2.19 -12.56
N ALA A 141 4.71 -3.29 -12.70
CA ALA A 141 5.22 -4.63 -12.46
C ALA A 141 6.45 -4.97 -13.32
N ARG A 142 6.41 -4.62 -14.61
CA ARG A 142 7.53 -4.85 -15.55
C ARG A 142 8.77 -4.05 -15.16
N GLU A 143 8.61 -2.79 -14.76
CA GLU A 143 9.74 -1.95 -14.38
C GLU A 143 10.37 -2.39 -13.06
N LEU A 144 9.58 -2.80 -12.07
CA LEU A 144 10.10 -3.41 -10.84
C LEU A 144 10.86 -4.72 -11.14
N ALA A 145 10.37 -5.53 -12.08
CA ALA A 145 11.10 -6.72 -12.54
C ALA A 145 12.40 -6.37 -13.28
N ARG A 146 12.44 -5.27 -14.06
CA ARG A 146 13.64 -4.76 -14.74
C ARG A 146 14.67 -4.25 -13.72
N LEU A 147 14.26 -3.52 -12.70
CA LEU A 147 15.11 -3.11 -11.58
C LEU A 147 15.77 -4.32 -10.92
N LYS A 148 14.97 -5.34 -10.58
CA LYS A 148 15.49 -6.59 -10.03
C LYS A 148 16.48 -7.28 -10.97
N GLN A 149 16.21 -7.34 -12.26
CA GLN A 149 17.10 -7.95 -13.26
C GLN A 149 18.40 -7.14 -13.45
N ALA A 150 18.38 -5.85 -13.15
CA ALA A 150 19.53 -4.97 -13.22
C ALA A 150 20.36 -4.96 -11.91
N ASP A 151 19.99 -5.78 -10.93
CA ASP A 151 20.57 -5.85 -9.59
C ASP A 151 20.51 -4.52 -8.83
N ALA A 152 19.40 -3.78 -9.02
CA ALA A 152 19.08 -2.60 -8.21
C ALA A 152 18.84 -2.98 -6.75
N GLU A 153 19.02 -2.02 -5.85
CA GLU A 153 18.62 -2.14 -4.45
C GLU A 153 17.18 -2.66 -4.35
N PRO A 154 16.89 -3.68 -3.50
CA PRO A 154 15.59 -4.35 -3.48
C PRO A 154 14.39 -3.44 -3.27
N LEU A 155 14.55 -2.31 -2.55
CA LEU A 155 13.48 -1.36 -2.26
C LEU A 155 13.53 -0.09 -3.12
N GLU A 156 14.41 -0.02 -4.13
CA GLU A 156 14.62 1.21 -4.90
C GLU A 156 13.33 1.72 -5.56
N GLY A 157 12.55 0.85 -6.18
CA GLY A 157 11.27 1.24 -6.79
C GLY A 157 10.29 1.85 -5.77
N LEU A 158 10.17 1.27 -4.59
CA LEU A 158 9.32 1.80 -3.52
C LEU A 158 9.88 3.10 -2.92
N ARG A 159 11.21 3.18 -2.76
CA ARG A 159 11.90 4.41 -2.32
C ARG A 159 11.57 5.58 -3.23
N GLN A 160 11.60 5.37 -4.52
CA GLN A 160 11.25 6.41 -5.49
C GLN A 160 9.75 6.73 -5.48
N ALA A 161 8.87 5.74 -5.38
CA ALA A 161 7.42 5.96 -5.27
C ALA A 161 7.07 6.85 -4.06
N ILE A 162 7.68 6.60 -2.89
CA ILE A 162 7.53 7.45 -1.69
C ILE A 162 8.02 8.88 -1.97
N ARG A 163 9.19 9.05 -2.60
CA ARG A 163 9.73 10.38 -2.94
C ARG A 163 8.84 11.12 -3.94
N TRP A 164 8.27 10.43 -4.92
CA TRP A 164 7.40 11.05 -5.92
C TRP A 164 6.04 11.46 -5.38
N SER A 165 5.59 10.83 -4.30
CA SER A 165 4.25 11.00 -3.74
C SER A 165 4.18 11.89 -2.50
N HIS A 166 5.29 12.09 -1.77
CA HIS A 166 5.28 12.66 -0.42
C HIS A 166 4.59 14.02 -0.31
N ASP A 167 4.64 14.86 -1.34
CA ASP A 167 4.02 16.18 -1.38
C ASP A 167 2.75 16.23 -2.25
N ARG A 168 2.24 15.07 -2.69
CA ARG A 168 1.03 14.98 -3.52
C ARG A 168 -0.23 14.62 -2.73
N PHE A 169 -0.14 14.57 -1.41
CA PHE A 169 -1.27 14.35 -0.52
C PHE A 169 -1.67 15.66 0.16
N LYS A 170 -2.85 16.17 -0.19
CA LYS A 170 -3.34 17.47 0.31
C LYS A 170 -3.43 17.50 1.83
N PHE A 171 -3.84 16.40 2.45
CA PHE A 171 -4.08 16.28 3.88
C PHE A 171 -3.09 15.32 4.58
N GLY A 172 -1.93 15.11 3.99
CA GLY A 172 -0.87 14.30 4.57
C GLY A 172 -0.85 12.84 4.09
N MET A 173 -0.80 11.87 4.98
CA MET A 173 -0.68 10.45 4.63
C MET A 173 -1.91 9.89 3.93
N SER A 174 -1.68 8.88 3.10
CA SER A 174 -2.72 8.04 2.52
C SER A 174 -2.62 6.60 3.04
N HIS A 175 -3.56 5.76 2.62
CA HIS A 175 -3.53 4.34 2.92
C HIS A 175 -2.35 3.60 2.27
N ALA A 176 -1.79 4.12 1.17
CA ALA A 176 -0.59 3.57 0.55
C ALA A 176 0.60 3.56 1.52
N GLN A 177 0.84 4.68 2.23
CA GLN A 177 1.90 4.76 3.24
C GLN A 177 1.62 3.86 4.44
N ALA A 178 0.34 3.70 4.81
CA ALA A 178 -0.05 2.87 5.95
C ALA A 178 0.10 1.37 5.69
N VAL A 179 -0.08 0.90 4.45
CA VAL A 179 0.01 -0.53 4.10
C VAL A 179 1.37 -0.96 3.57
N ALA A 180 2.16 -0.02 3.04
CA ALA A 180 3.49 -0.34 2.50
C ALA A 180 4.38 -1.14 3.48
N PRO A 181 4.47 -0.79 4.79
CA PRO A 181 5.27 -1.56 5.72
C PRO A 181 4.71 -2.96 5.99
N ASP A 182 3.40 -3.19 5.90
CA ASP A 182 2.82 -4.52 6.01
C ASP A 182 3.19 -5.39 4.80
N TRP A 183 3.16 -4.84 3.59
CA TRP A 183 3.67 -5.50 2.40
C TRP A 183 5.15 -5.85 2.51
N LEU A 184 5.97 -4.95 3.09
CA LEU A 184 7.39 -5.24 3.33
C LEU A 184 7.59 -6.34 4.37
N ALA A 185 6.82 -6.34 5.46
CA ALA A 185 6.85 -7.39 6.47
C ALA A 185 6.45 -8.76 5.89
N LEU A 186 5.40 -8.81 5.06
CA LEU A 186 5.01 -10.01 4.32
C LEU A 186 6.10 -10.48 3.36
N ARG A 187 6.72 -9.54 2.63
CA ARG A 187 7.84 -9.85 1.74
C ARG A 187 9.01 -10.47 2.48
N GLU A 188 9.35 -9.95 3.65
CA GLU A 188 10.46 -10.41 4.49
C GLU A 188 10.17 -11.79 5.11
N SER A 189 8.98 -11.98 5.66
CA SER A 189 8.63 -13.19 6.40
C SER A 189 8.12 -14.33 5.51
N ARG A 190 7.40 -14.03 4.42
CA ARG A 190 6.66 -15.01 3.59
C ARG A 190 6.94 -14.92 2.10
N GLY A 191 7.72 -13.94 1.64
CA GLY A 191 8.03 -13.70 0.23
C GLY A 191 8.95 -14.74 -0.39
N ARG A 192 8.59 -16.04 -0.31
CA ARG A 192 9.36 -17.12 -0.92
C ARG A 192 9.19 -17.09 -2.44
N GLY A 193 10.33 -17.04 -3.15
CA GLY A 193 10.37 -17.02 -4.60
C GLY A 193 10.14 -15.62 -5.22
N PRO A 194 10.51 -15.46 -6.50
CA PRO A 194 10.52 -14.17 -7.16
C PRO A 194 9.15 -13.52 -7.31
N THR A 195 8.09 -14.30 -7.45
CA THR A 195 6.72 -13.81 -7.66
C THR A 195 6.20 -13.11 -6.40
N LYS A 196 6.21 -13.77 -5.24
CA LYS A 196 5.75 -13.16 -3.98
C LYS A 196 6.59 -11.93 -3.60
N GLN A 197 7.90 -11.96 -3.85
CA GLN A 197 8.79 -10.81 -3.65
C GLN A 197 8.39 -9.61 -4.51
N LEU A 198 7.97 -9.85 -5.75
CA LEU A 198 7.55 -8.80 -6.68
C LEU A 198 6.15 -8.29 -6.34
N VAL A 199 5.20 -9.17 -5.99
CA VAL A 199 3.81 -8.78 -5.62
C VAL A 199 3.81 -7.75 -4.49
N ALA A 200 4.55 -7.99 -3.41
CA ALA A 200 4.60 -7.06 -2.28
C ALA A 200 5.09 -5.66 -2.68
N LEU A 201 6.08 -5.58 -3.57
CA LEU A 201 6.56 -4.28 -4.08
C LEU A 201 5.59 -3.65 -5.07
N LEU A 202 5.00 -4.47 -5.95
CA LEU A 202 4.02 -4.02 -6.92
C LEU A 202 2.80 -3.39 -6.23
N GLU A 203 2.21 -4.09 -5.27
CA GLU A 203 1.04 -3.60 -4.53
C GLU A 203 1.35 -2.31 -3.78
N ALA A 204 2.51 -2.23 -3.12
CA ALA A 204 2.92 -1.01 -2.44
C ALA A 204 3.09 0.16 -3.44
N VAL A 205 3.85 -0.02 -4.52
CA VAL A 205 4.14 1.05 -5.50
C VAL A 205 2.87 1.46 -6.26
N ALA A 206 2.06 0.49 -6.69
CA ALA A 206 0.81 0.76 -7.42
C ALA A 206 -0.20 1.53 -6.56
N HIS A 207 -0.27 1.25 -5.25
CA HIS A 207 -1.17 1.99 -4.35
C HIS A 207 -0.72 3.46 -4.21
N PHE A 208 0.58 3.75 -4.07
CA PHE A 208 1.08 5.12 -4.10
C PHE A 208 0.74 5.84 -5.41
N SER A 209 0.91 5.15 -6.55
CA SER A 209 0.55 5.65 -7.86
C SER A 209 -0.94 6.00 -7.96
N TYR A 210 -1.81 5.08 -7.54
CA TYR A 210 -3.26 5.27 -7.54
C TYR A 210 -3.69 6.47 -6.68
N ASP A 211 -3.19 6.57 -5.45
CA ASP A 211 -3.58 7.61 -4.52
C ASP A 211 -3.09 9.00 -4.94
N THR A 212 -2.02 9.06 -5.75
CA THR A 212 -1.48 10.33 -6.29
C THR A 212 -1.87 10.63 -7.72
N LEU A 213 -2.67 9.77 -8.35
CA LEU A 213 -3.10 9.96 -9.73
C LEU A 213 -3.79 11.31 -9.92
N ARG A 214 -3.25 12.13 -10.83
CA ARG A 214 -3.73 13.50 -11.13
C ARG A 214 -3.72 14.48 -9.95
N GLN A 215 -3.05 14.15 -8.84
CA GLN A 215 -2.92 15.08 -7.73
C GLN A 215 -1.79 16.09 -8.02
N PRO A 216 -2.01 17.37 -7.75
CA PRO A 216 -0.93 18.38 -7.83
C PRO A 216 0.05 18.21 -6.66
N SER A 217 1.17 18.92 -6.73
CA SER A 217 2.06 19.06 -5.58
C SER A 217 1.46 20.04 -4.56
N TYR A 218 1.57 19.71 -3.29
CA TYR A 218 1.25 20.51 -2.11
C TYR A 218 2.52 20.71 -1.28
N PRO A 219 3.41 21.64 -1.69
CA PRO A 219 4.75 21.73 -1.12
C PRO A 219 4.73 22.12 0.35
N TYR A 220 5.68 21.59 1.10
CA TYR A 220 5.89 21.93 2.50
C TYR A 220 6.69 23.22 2.66
N ALA A 221 6.43 23.97 3.75
CA ALA A 221 7.22 25.15 4.11
C ALA A 221 8.71 24.79 4.27
N LYS A 222 9.61 25.69 3.83
CA LYS A 222 11.07 25.47 3.90
C LYS A 222 11.69 25.87 5.25
N ALA A 223 10.88 26.35 6.20
CA ALA A 223 11.34 26.79 7.51
C ALA A 223 12.02 25.67 8.31
N THR A 224 12.99 26.03 9.12
CA THR A 224 13.69 25.13 10.04
C THR A 224 13.80 25.84 11.40
N ARG A 225 13.49 25.17 12.50
CA ARG A 225 13.65 25.66 13.88
C ARG A 225 14.44 24.62 14.69
N ARG A 226 15.12 25.06 15.77
CA ARG A 226 15.70 24.11 16.72
C ARG A 226 14.59 23.18 17.23
N PHE A 227 14.84 21.87 17.18
CA PHE A 227 13.87 20.87 17.60
C PHE A 227 13.55 20.97 19.09
N ASP A 228 12.28 21.01 19.40
CA ASP A 228 11.69 20.90 20.73
C ASP A 228 10.43 20.03 20.60
N ALA A 229 10.40 18.89 21.32
CA ALA A 229 9.30 17.92 21.24
C ALA A 229 7.95 18.54 21.67
N GLY A 230 7.93 19.33 22.74
CA GLY A 230 6.71 20.00 23.19
C GLY A 230 6.24 21.09 22.21
N ALA A 231 7.17 21.77 21.53
CA ALA A 231 6.81 22.73 20.50
C ALA A 231 6.22 22.03 19.25
N LEU A 232 6.67 20.82 18.91
CA LEU A 232 6.07 20.02 17.84
C LEU A 232 4.61 19.66 18.17
N VAL A 233 4.36 19.13 19.38
CA VAL A 233 3.00 18.80 19.83
C VAL A 233 2.11 20.04 19.81
N ARG A 234 2.56 21.16 20.39
CA ARG A 234 1.79 22.42 20.40
C ARG A 234 1.50 22.95 19.00
N ALA A 235 2.43 22.79 18.05
CA ALA A 235 2.22 23.23 16.67
C ALA A 235 1.15 22.35 15.97
N ILE A 236 1.14 21.03 16.21
CA ILE A 236 0.11 20.13 15.71
C ILE A 236 -1.26 20.50 16.28
N GLU A 237 -1.35 20.67 17.59
CA GLU A 237 -2.58 21.06 18.29
C GLU A 237 -3.15 22.43 17.83
N ALA A 238 -2.26 23.36 17.48
CA ALA A 238 -2.63 24.67 16.98
C ALA A 238 -2.90 24.70 15.45
N GLU A 239 -2.85 23.57 14.78
CA GLU A 239 -2.95 23.44 13.32
C GLU A 239 -1.89 24.30 12.58
N ASP A 240 -0.74 24.58 13.22
CA ASP A 240 0.40 25.31 12.63
C ASP A 240 1.30 24.36 11.83
N GLU A 241 0.93 24.11 10.56
CA GLU A 241 1.71 23.24 9.67
C GLU A 241 3.14 23.79 9.48
N VAL A 242 3.30 25.11 9.35
CA VAL A 242 4.61 25.73 9.14
C VAL A 242 5.53 25.51 10.35
N GLY A 243 4.99 25.69 11.53
CA GLY A 243 5.70 25.44 12.78
C GLY A 243 6.06 23.97 12.97
N ALA A 244 5.12 23.07 12.76
CA ALA A 244 5.34 21.64 12.91
C ALA A 244 6.37 21.11 11.90
N VAL A 245 6.26 21.48 10.62
CA VAL A 245 7.26 21.15 9.58
C VAL A 245 8.64 21.69 9.95
N ALA A 246 8.72 22.92 10.50
CA ALA A 246 9.99 23.50 10.93
C ALA A 246 10.65 22.73 12.09
N GLN A 247 9.85 22.14 13.00
CA GLN A 247 10.35 21.26 14.06
C GLN A 247 10.89 19.94 13.50
N ILE A 248 10.18 19.28 12.59
CA ILE A 248 10.66 18.05 11.93
C ILE A 248 11.99 18.31 11.23
N ARG A 249 12.07 19.36 10.41
CA ARG A 249 13.31 19.71 9.70
C ARG A 249 14.45 20.08 10.65
N GLY A 250 14.12 20.68 11.79
CA GLY A 250 15.09 20.97 12.84
C GLY A 250 15.67 19.73 13.48
N ALA A 251 14.84 18.73 13.75
CA ALA A 251 15.28 17.43 14.24
C ALA A 251 16.23 16.73 13.25
N LEU A 252 15.83 16.65 11.99
CA LEU A 252 16.63 16.01 10.94
C LEU A 252 17.95 16.74 10.70
N LYS A 253 17.95 18.07 10.70
CA LYS A 253 19.17 18.88 10.59
C LYS A 253 20.13 18.68 11.78
N ALA A 254 19.59 18.38 12.95
CA ALA A 254 20.38 18.01 14.13
C ALA A 254 20.86 16.55 14.13
N GLY A 255 20.57 15.79 13.06
CA GLY A 255 20.94 14.38 12.94
C GLY A 255 20.09 13.43 13.78
N LEU A 256 18.92 13.86 14.24
CA LEU A 256 18.00 13.02 15.01
C LEU A 256 17.24 12.07 14.08
N GLY A 257 17.11 10.81 14.52
CA GLY A 257 16.31 9.79 13.85
C GLY A 257 14.83 9.85 14.23
N PHE A 258 14.05 8.91 13.68
CA PHE A 258 12.61 8.80 13.97
C PHE A 258 12.33 8.56 15.48
N ASP A 259 13.24 7.91 16.20
CA ASP A 259 13.12 7.68 17.65
C ASP A 259 12.87 8.96 18.44
N ALA A 260 13.50 10.07 18.03
CA ALA A 260 13.29 11.36 18.68
C ALA A 260 11.95 12.00 18.33
N LEU A 261 11.37 11.65 17.21
CA LEU A 261 10.09 12.16 16.71
C LEU A 261 8.90 11.31 17.18
N GLU A 262 9.12 10.00 17.41
CA GLU A 262 8.05 9.02 17.66
C GLU A 262 7.21 9.41 18.88
N ARG A 263 7.84 9.70 20.02
CA ARG A 263 7.13 10.02 21.25
C ARG A 263 6.19 11.24 21.12
N PRO A 264 6.65 12.42 20.64
CA PRO A 264 5.76 13.58 20.48
C PRO A 264 4.69 13.37 19.39
N LEU A 265 4.97 12.59 18.33
CA LEU A 265 3.98 12.27 17.31
C LEU A 265 2.91 11.29 17.84
N THR A 266 3.31 10.32 18.68
CA THR A 266 2.38 9.41 19.36
C THR A 266 1.47 10.18 20.33
N GLU A 267 2.04 11.12 21.08
CA GLU A 267 1.28 12.01 21.97
C GLU A 267 0.22 12.80 21.19
N ALA A 268 0.61 13.47 20.12
CA ALA A 268 -0.32 14.22 19.28
C ALA A 268 -1.37 13.33 18.60
N ALA A 269 -1.00 12.11 18.21
CA ALA A 269 -1.91 11.15 17.58
C ALA A 269 -2.98 10.61 18.55
N LEU A 270 -2.66 10.49 19.83
CA LEU A 270 -3.56 9.99 20.89
C LEU A 270 -4.19 11.11 21.75
N ALA A 271 -3.85 12.37 21.53
CA ALA A 271 -4.42 13.48 22.28
C ALA A 271 -5.96 13.53 22.19
N HIS A 272 -6.49 13.17 21.05
CA HIS A 272 -7.91 13.21 20.71
C HIS A 272 -8.38 11.92 20.09
N PHE A 273 -9.67 11.59 20.25
CA PHE A 273 -10.28 10.59 19.36
C PHE A 273 -10.45 11.23 17.98
N GLN A 274 -9.55 10.90 17.07
CA GLN A 274 -9.39 11.62 15.82
C GLN A 274 -9.05 10.71 14.64
N GLY A 275 -9.42 11.16 13.44
CA GLY A 275 -9.10 10.50 12.17
C GLY A 275 -9.60 9.07 12.12
N PHE A 276 -10.60 8.72 12.89
CA PHE A 276 -11.10 7.35 13.02
C PHE A 276 -9.98 6.34 13.28
N GLY A 277 -9.04 6.71 14.18
CA GLY A 277 -7.88 5.90 14.55
C GLY A 277 -6.70 5.92 13.59
N HIS A 278 -6.80 6.58 12.43
CA HIS A 278 -5.69 6.63 11.47
C HIS A 278 -4.46 7.32 12.05
N ALA A 279 -4.62 8.31 12.92
CA ALA A 279 -3.51 9.08 13.47
C ALA A 279 -2.42 8.18 14.07
N ILE A 280 -2.78 7.31 15.03
CA ILE A 280 -1.83 6.40 15.68
C ILE A 280 -1.36 5.28 14.75
N ILE A 281 -2.24 4.78 13.87
CA ILE A 281 -1.86 3.79 12.85
C ILE A 281 -0.76 4.38 11.96
N TYR A 282 -0.87 5.63 11.54
CA TYR A 282 0.12 6.29 10.69
C TYR A 282 1.46 6.50 11.40
N VAL A 283 1.47 6.86 12.69
CA VAL A 283 2.72 6.94 13.47
C VAL A 283 3.41 5.59 13.50
N TYR A 284 2.68 4.53 13.87
CA TYR A 284 3.21 3.16 13.92
C TYR A 284 3.76 2.71 12.55
N LYS A 285 2.99 2.90 11.48
CA LYS A 285 3.40 2.47 10.13
C LYS A 285 4.56 3.31 9.59
N THR A 286 4.65 4.58 9.92
CA THR A 286 5.82 5.40 9.58
C THR A 286 7.07 4.93 10.32
N ARG A 287 6.96 4.49 11.58
CA ARG A 287 8.05 3.86 12.31
C ARG A 287 8.58 2.64 11.56
N MET A 288 7.69 1.73 11.16
CA MET A 288 8.07 0.52 10.42
C MET A 288 8.80 0.84 9.10
N LEU A 289 8.42 1.92 8.41
CA LEU A 289 9.13 2.37 7.20
C LEU A 289 10.49 3.00 7.55
N ALA A 290 10.55 3.83 8.59
CA ALA A 290 11.79 4.48 9.02
C ALA A 290 12.88 3.47 9.45
N GLU A 291 12.49 2.29 9.93
CA GLU A 291 13.41 1.20 10.26
C GLU A 291 14.00 0.49 9.02
N ARG A 292 13.34 0.61 7.87
CA ARG A 292 13.71 -0.08 6.62
C ARG A 292 14.42 0.81 5.61
N PHE A 293 14.37 2.12 5.81
CA PHE A 293 14.98 3.08 4.91
C PHE A 293 16.07 3.87 5.61
N GLU A 294 17.04 4.34 4.83
CA GLU A 294 18.12 5.21 5.29
C GLU A 294 17.60 6.57 5.81
N ALA A 295 18.42 7.26 6.60
CA ALA A 295 18.10 8.57 7.20
C ALA A 295 17.65 9.63 6.17
N GLY A 296 18.12 9.55 4.92
CA GLY A 296 17.71 10.44 3.83
C GLY A 296 16.25 10.32 3.40
N MET A 297 15.53 9.30 3.90
CA MET A 297 14.09 9.14 3.68
C MET A 297 13.22 9.71 4.79
N LEU A 298 13.79 10.06 5.95
CA LEU A 298 13.00 10.49 7.11
C LEU A 298 12.16 11.74 6.84
N GLU A 299 12.67 12.69 6.04
CA GLU A 299 11.90 13.89 5.70
C GLU A 299 10.63 13.54 4.91
N VAL A 300 10.77 12.76 3.84
CA VAL A 300 9.64 12.38 2.98
C VAL A 300 8.66 11.42 3.65
N LEU A 301 9.06 10.76 4.72
CA LEU A 301 8.18 9.94 5.57
C LEU A 301 7.47 10.77 6.65
N SER A 302 8.19 11.70 7.30
CA SER A 302 7.68 12.42 8.47
C SER A 302 6.81 13.62 8.10
N LEU A 303 7.07 14.31 6.98
CA LEU A 303 6.27 15.48 6.60
C LEU A 303 4.82 15.14 6.26
N PRO A 304 4.50 14.08 5.47
CA PRO A 304 3.13 13.64 5.28
C PRO A 304 2.45 13.23 6.59
N LEU A 305 3.17 12.56 7.49
CA LEU A 305 2.65 12.17 8.80
C LEU A 305 2.22 13.39 9.61
N VAL A 306 3.10 14.38 9.76
CA VAL A 306 2.78 15.62 10.50
C VAL A 306 1.58 16.33 9.90
N ARG A 307 1.52 16.47 8.57
CA ARG A 307 0.37 17.07 7.88
C ARG A 307 -0.91 16.27 8.16
N SER A 308 -0.85 14.95 8.18
CA SER A 308 -2.03 14.12 8.46
C SER A 308 -2.54 14.27 9.91
N LEU A 309 -1.65 14.48 10.86
CA LEU A 309 -2.04 14.75 12.25
C LEU A 309 -2.73 16.12 12.37
N ILE A 310 -2.20 17.15 11.70
CA ILE A 310 -2.76 18.50 11.70
C ILE A 310 -4.16 18.54 11.09
N TYR A 311 -4.36 17.86 9.96
CA TYR A 311 -5.66 17.82 9.27
C TYR A 311 -6.54 16.63 9.67
N SER A 312 -6.24 15.98 10.78
CA SER A 312 -7.03 14.87 11.29
C SER A 312 -8.44 15.33 11.70
N ARG A 313 -9.43 14.52 11.37
CA ARG A 313 -10.81 14.80 11.79
C ARG A 313 -10.94 14.64 13.31
N ARG A 314 -11.68 15.52 13.94
CA ARG A 314 -11.87 15.60 15.39
C ARG A 314 -13.21 14.96 15.77
N GLU A 315 -13.27 13.63 15.82
CA GLU A 315 -14.47 12.90 16.23
C GLU A 315 -14.82 13.15 17.70
N ASP A 316 -13.85 13.44 18.56
CA ASP A 316 -14.07 13.82 19.96
C ASP A 316 -14.99 15.05 20.14
N LEU A 317 -15.12 15.88 19.12
CA LEU A 317 -16.05 17.02 19.10
C LEU A 317 -17.49 16.65 18.72
N ILE A 318 -17.70 15.45 18.17
CA ILE A 318 -19.05 14.96 17.84
C ILE A 318 -19.77 14.61 19.17
N PRO A 319 -21.09 14.93 19.32
CA PRO A 319 -21.81 14.69 20.56
C PRO A 319 -21.70 13.29 21.13
N GLU A 320 -21.57 12.27 20.28
CA GLU A 320 -21.41 10.87 20.66
C GLU A 320 -20.12 10.63 21.47
N PHE A 321 -19.02 11.31 21.13
CA PHE A 321 -17.71 11.10 21.74
C PHE A 321 -17.30 12.18 22.74
N ARG A 322 -18.12 13.20 22.98
CA ARG A 322 -17.79 14.34 23.84
C ARG A 322 -17.39 13.99 25.28
N ARG A 323 -17.70 12.75 25.73
CA ARG A 323 -17.28 12.27 27.06
C ARG A 323 -15.83 11.78 27.09
N TYR A 324 -15.17 11.65 25.95
CA TYR A 324 -13.78 11.20 25.88
C TYR A 324 -12.84 12.12 26.71
N ALA A 325 -12.80 13.40 26.41
CA ALA A 325 -11.91 14.34 27.09
C ALA A 325 -12.16 14.46 28.61
N PRO A 326 -13.41 14.60 29.10
CA PRO A 326 -13.68 14.56 30.53
C PRO A 326 -13.31 13.24 31.20
N THR A 327 -13.50 12.09 30.54
CA THR A 327 -13.12 10.80 31.10
C THR A 327 -11.60 10.65 31.17
N LEU A 328 -10.90 11.09 30.14
CA LEU A 328 -9.42 11.13 30.15
C LEU A 328 -8.88 12.03 31.29
N ALA A 329 -9.47 13.20 31.50
CA ALA A 329 -9.08 14.10 32.58
C ALA A 329 -9.36 13.50 34.00
N ALA A 330 -10.32 12.58 34.09
CA ALA A 330 -10.67 11.87 35.33
C ALA A 330 -9.91 10.55 35.51
N TRP A 331 -9.09 10.14 34.54
CA TRP A 331 -8.32 8.92 34.61
C TRP A 331 -7.20 9.03 35.65
N ASP A 332 -7.24 8.20 36.69
CA ASP A 332 -6.24 8.12 37.74
C ASP A 332 -5.45 6.81 37.78
N GLY A 333 -5.83 5.82 36.95
CA GLY A 333 -5.22 4.50 36.92
C GLY A 333 -5.48 3.66 38.17
N ALA A 334 -6.48 4.02 38.99
CA ALA A 334 -6.78 3.36 40.26
C ALA A 334 -8.11 2.58 40.26
N GLY A 335 -8.80 2.54 39.10
CA GLY A 335 -10.05 1.79 38.96
C GLY A 335 -9.87 0.29 39.24
N GLY A 336 -10.66 -0.26 40.14
CA GLY A 336 -10.53 -1.62 40.63
C GLY A 336 -11.49 -2.65 40.02
N GLU A 337 -12.30 -2.23 39.08
CA GLU A 337 -13.25 -3.15 38.44
C GLU A 337 -12.51 -4.15 37.53
N ARG A 338 -12.92 -5.42 37.63
CA ARG A 338 -12.48 -6.47 36.71
C ARG A 338 -13.48 -6.55 35.57
N VAL A 339 -12.99 -6.56 34.35
CA VAL A 339 -13.82 -6.55 33.13
C VAL A 339 -13.41 -7.66 32.17
N GLU A 340 -14.39 -8.14 31.44
CA GLU A 340 -14.21 -9.09 30.34
C GLU A 340 -14.76 -8.49 29.03
N ALA A 341 -14.45 -9.09 27.90
CA ALA A 341 -14.95 -8.63 26.61
C ALA A 341 -16.49 -8.53 26.55
N GLY A 342 -17.17 -9.44 27.25
CA GLY A 342 -18.63 -9.45 27.35
C GLY A 342 -19.23 -8.20 27.96
N ASP A 343 -18.54 -7.58 28.92
CA ASP A 343 -19.02 -6.40 29.64
C ASP A 343 -19.09 -5.15 28.76
N PHE A 344 -18.32 -5.10 27.66
CA PHE A 344 -18.32 -4.00 26.70
C PHE A 344 -19.29 -4.20 25.53
N ARG A 345 -19.94 -5.37 25.42
CA ARG A 345 -20.89 -5.66 24.34
C ARG A 345 -22.11 -4.74 24.45
N GLU A 346 -22.56 -4.25 23.30
CA GLU A 346 -23.77 -3.42 23.17
C GLU A 346 -23.77 -2.13 24.01
N LEU A 347 -22.65 -1.75 24.60
CA LEU A 347 -22.54 -0.49 25.33
C LEU A 347 -22.52 0.69 24.36
N SER A 348 -23.16 1.80 24.76
CA SER A 348 -22.91 3.08 24.11
C SER A 348 -21.50 3.60 24.43
N VAL A 349 -20.97 4.52 23.62
CA VAL A 349 -19.65 5.17 23.85
C VAL A 349 -19.52 5.68 25.28
N ASN A 350 -20.54 6.38 25.81
CA ASN A 350 -20.50 6.92 27.17
C ASN A 350 -20.37 5.85 28.25
N ARG A 351 -21.05 4.72 28.08
CA ARG A 351 -20.99 3.59 29.04
C ARG A 351 -19.66 2.86 28.92
N ALA A 352 -19.18 2.64 27.70
CA ALA A 352 -17.90 1.99 27.46
C ALA A 352 -16.72 2.81 28.06
N LEU A 353 -16.75 4.15 27.90
CA LEU A 353 -15.77 5.05 28.52
C LEU A 353 -15.83 5.00 30.05
N GLY A 354 -17.03 4.98 30.63
CA GLY A 354 -17.19 4.87 32.08
C GLY A 354 -16.65 3.57 32.64
N LEU A 355 -16.94 2.45 31.98
CA LEU A 355 -16.47 1.13 32.39
C LEU A 355 -14.95 1.01 32.22
N ALA A 356 -14.37 1.51 31.12
CA ALA A 356 -12.92 1.52 30.91
C ALA A 356 -12.20 2.31 32.01
N ASN A 357 -12.76 3.46 32.43
CA ASN A 357 -12.19 4.23 33.53
C ASN A 357 -12.29 3.50 34.88
N ALA A 358 -13.40 2.80 35.14
CA ALA A 358 -13.58 2.01 36.36
C ALA A 358 -12.64 0.79 36.44
N ALA A 359 -12.15 0.30 35.30
CA ALA A 359 -11.19 -0.80 35.19
C ALA A 359 -9.73 -0.34 34.98
N SER A 360 -9.42 0.94 35.18
CA SER A 360 -8.14 1.56 34.83
C SER A 360 -6.92 1.03 35.58
N GLY A 361 -7.10 0.27 36.67
CA GLY A 361 -6.01 -0.24 37.52
C GLY A 361 -5.25 -1.43 36.96
N ASP A 362 -5.81 -2.14 35.97
CA ASP A 362 -5.13 -3.24 35.28
C ASP A 362 -5.17 -3.01 33.76
N ILE A 363 -4.12 -2.38 33.26
CA ILE A 363 -3.99 -2.02 31.83
C ILE A 363 -4.04 -3.24 30.92
N GLY A 364 -3.40 -4.35 31.30
CA GLY A 364 -3.35 -5.56 30.50
C GLY A 364 -4.72 -6.21 30.36
N GLN A 365 -5.41 -6.38 31.51
CA GLN A 365 -6.77 -6.93 31.52
C GLN A 365 -7.74 -6.03 30.73
N LEU A 366 -7.67 -4.73 30.92
CA LEU A 366 -8.53 -3.79 30.21
C LEU A 366 -8.27 -3.80 28.69
N TYR A 367 -6.99 -3.90 28.28
CA TYR A 367 -6.65 -4.06 26.86
C TYR A 367 -7.28 -5.32 26.28
N ASP A 368 -7.12 -6.46 26.95
CA ASP A 368 -7.68 -7.75 26.49
C ASP A 368 -9.21 -7.72 26.43
N ALA A 369 -9.87 -7.12 27.40
CA ALA A 369 -11.32 -6.96 27.41
C ALA A 369 -11.82 -6.10 26.25
N LEU A 370 -11.18 -4.95 26.03
CA LEU A 370 -11.52 -4.04 24.94
C LEU A 370 -11.20 -4.65 23.57
N PHE A 371 -10.04 -5.31 23.42
CA PHE A 371 -9.68 -5.98 22.17
C PHE A 371 -10.64 -7.12 21.84
N GLY A 372 -11.01 -7.90 22.84
CA GLY A 372 -12.02 -8.96 22.70
C GLY A 372 -13.40 -8.43 22.31
N ALA A 373 -13.80 -7.28 22.87
CA ALA A 373 -15.05 -6.61 22.47
C ALA A 373 -15.00 -6.10 21.03
N LEU A 374 -13.84 -5.55 20.59
CA LEU A 374 -13.65 -5.14 19.21
C LEU A 374 -13.66 -6.33 18.24
N ALA A 375 -13.04 -7.46 18.61
CA ALA A 375 -13.07 -8.69 17.84
C ALA A 375 -14.50 -9.27 17.74
N TRP A 376 -15.27 -9.21 18.83
CA TRP A 376 -16.66 -9.63 18.85
C TRP A 376 -17.53 -8.72 17.97
N ASN A 377 -17.41 -7.39 18.09
CA ASN A 377 -18.11 -6.45 17.22
C ASN A 377 -17.76 -6.71 15.74
N PHE A 378 -16.50 -7.01 15.45
CA PHE A 378 -16.04 -7.32 14.09
C PHE A 378 -16.68 -8.60 13.55
N LEU A 379 -16.78 -9.66 14.38
CA LEU A 379 -17.50 -10.88 14.03
C LEU A 379 -18.98 -10.63 13.78
N HIS A 380 -19.64 -9.82 14.62
CA HIS A 380 -21.09 -9.58 14.61
C HIS A 380 -21.54 -8.41 13.73
N TYR A 381 -20.65 -7.85 12.88
CA TYR A 381 -21.07 -6.78 11.97
C TYR A 381 -22.30 -7.19 11.13
N ASP A 382 -23.38 -6.39 11.16
CA ASP A 382 -24.59 -6.61 10.36
C ASP A 382 -24.34 -6.34 8.88
N LEU A 383 -24.16 -7.40 8.08
CA LEU A 383 -23.89 -7.32 6.65
C LEU A 383 -25.00 -6.63 5.86
N THR A 384 -26.23 -6.60 6.36
CA THR A 384 -27.35 -5.92 5.68
C THR A 384 -27.07 -4.43 5.54
N MET A 385 -26.27 -3.85 6.44
CA MET A 385 -25.85 -2.44 6.38
C MET A 385 -25.08 -2.09 5.10
N GLN A 386 -24.34 -3.03 4.52
CA GLN A 386 -23.62 -2.80 3.27
C GLN A 386 -24.56 -2.62 2.08
N ASP A 387 -25.68 -3.34 2.07
CA ASP A 387 -26.59 -3.41 0.92
C ASP A 387 -27.77 -2.44 1.04
N ARG A 388 -27.97 -1.77 2.18
CA ARG A 388 -29.02 -0.76 2.34
C ARG A 388 -28.81 0.41 1.39
N THR A 389 -29.88 0.83 0.71
CA THR A 389 -29.87 1.94 -0.26
C THR A 389 -30.65 3.17 0.19
N ASP A 390 -31.34 3.09 1.34
CA ASP A 390 -32.21 4.11 1.93
C ASP A 390 -31.60 4.80 3.17
N ASN A 391 -30.37 4.46 3.51
CA ASN A 391 -29.66 5.07 4.63
C ASN A 391 -29.26 6.52 4.34
N PRO A 392 -29.31 7.42 5.35
CA PRO A 392 -28.63 8.71 5.26
C PRO A 392 -27.10 8.51 5.17
N ILE A 393 -26.41 9.49 4.60
CA ILE A 393 -24.95 9.43 4.39
C ILE A 393 -24.19 9.08 5.67
N SER A 394 -24.62 9.62 6.81
CA SER A 394 -24.03 9.40 8.13
C SER A 394 -24.11 7.95 8.64
N ARG A 395 -24.91 7.10 8.00
CA ARG A 395 -25.08 5.68 8.33
C ARG A 395 -24.58 4.73 7.24
N ASN A 396 -23.68 5.19 6.39
CA ASN A 396 -22.98 4.33 5.44
C ASN A 396 -21.87 3.56 6.15
N ILE A 397 -22.24 2.47 6.81
CA ILE A 397 -21.33 1.60 7.57
C ILE A 397 -20.94 0.40 6.71
N GLY A 398 -19.71 -0.05 6.85
CA GLY A 398 -19.17 -1.20 6.14
C GLY A 398 -18.07 -1.92 6.93
N TRP A 399 -17.52 -2.98 6.37
CA TRP A 399 -16.43 -3.74 6.98
C TRP A 399 -15.26 -2.86 7.44
N LEU A 400 -14.96 -1.79 6.71
CA LEU A 400 -13.83 -0.91 7.04
C LEU A 400 -14.00 -0.23 8.41
N ASP A 401 -15.23 0.03 8.84
CA ASP A 401 -15.52 0.61 10.15
C ASP A 401 -15.14 -0.34 11.30
N PHE A 402 -15.19 -1.65 11.06
CA PHE A 402 -14.86 -2.68 12.06
C PHE A 402 -13.39 -3.09 11.99
N THR A 403 -12.82 -3.19 10.80
CA THR A 403 -11.40 -3.52 10.63
C THR A 403 -10.49 -2.46 11.25
N HIS A 404 -10.93 -1.18 11.28
CA HIS A 404 -10.21 -0.11 11.99
C HIS A 404 -10.08 -0.38 13.48
N GLY A 405 -11.09 -0.94 14.14
CA GLY A 405 -10.99 -1.29 15.56
C GLY A 405 -9.80 -2.21 15.84
N ILE A 406 -9.57 -3.22 15.02
CA ILE A 406 -8.47 -4.18 15.16
C ILE A 406 -7.11 -3.53 14.86
N THR A 407 -7.00 -2.84 13.72
CA THR A 407 -5.73 -2.21 13.32
C THR A 407 -5.34 -1.03 14.23
N PHE A 408 -6.34 -0.31 14.76
CA PHE A 408 -6.14 0.72 15.75
C PHE A 408 -5.62 0.14 17.08
N ALA A 409 -6.29 -0.89 17.62
CA ALA A 409 -5.89 -1.52 18.87
C ALA A 409 -4.47 -2.09 18.79
N ASN A 410 -4.10 -2.72 17.67
CA ASN A 410 -2.73 -3.16 17.41
C ASN A 410 -1.73 -1.99 17.46
N ALA A 411 -2.04 -0.86 16.80
CA ALA A 411 -1.19 0.32 16.82
C ALA A 411 -1.08 0.93 18.24
N VAL A 412 -2.20 0.97 18.99
CA VAL A 412 -2.22 1.41 20.39
C VAL A 412 -1.29 0.54 21.23
N ARG A 413 -1.42 -0.80 21.16
CA ARG A 413 -0.55 -1.68 21.95
C ARG A 413 0.91 -1.42 21.65
N VAL A 414 1.30 -1.47 20.38
CA VAL A 414 2.70 -1.31 19.98
C VAL A 414 3.27 0.06 20.42
N GLN A 415 2.49 1.12 20.28
CA GLN A 415 2.96 2.47 20.64
C GLN A 415 2.93 2.72 22.16
N CYS A 416 1.92 2.21 22.86
CA CYS A 416 1.83 2.39 24.32
C CYS A 416 2.79 1.46 25.10
N GLU A 417 3.18 0.30 24.56
CA GLU A 417 4.29 -0.50 25.11
C GLU A 417 5.61 0.27 25.06
N ARG A 418 5.83 1.10 24.04
CA ARG A 418 6.99 1.98 23.90
C ARG A 418 6.88 3.27 24.72
N HIS A 419 5.66 3.75 24.95
CA HIS A 419 5.32 4.98 25.63
C HIS A 419 4.19 4.74 26.65
N PRO A 420 4.51 4.07 27.80
CA PRO A 420 3.49 3.55 28.72
C PRO A 420 2.59 4.61 29.36
N ASP A 421 3.03 5.85 29.43
CA ASP A 421 2.25 6.98 29.95
C ASP A 421 1.08 7.39 29.03
N LEU A 422 0.98 6.81 27.83
CA LEU A 422 -0.11 7.07 26.87
C LEU A 422 -1.20 5.99 26.86
N TRP A 423 -1.12 4.97 27.71
CA TRP A 423 -2.12 3.91 27.74
C TRP A 423 -3.54 4.41 28.01
N SER A 424 -3.72 5.40 28.86
CA SER A 424 -5.04 5.98 29.16
C SER A 424 -5.75 6.50 27.91
N GLN A 425 -5.03 7.24 27.07
CA GLN A 425 -5.56 7.76 25.81
C GLN A 425 -5.93 6.63 24.86
N GLY A 426 -5.03 5.65 24.66
CA GLY A 426 -5.24 4.54 23.77
C GLY A 426 -6.44 3.68 24.16
N LEU A 427 -6.55 3.28 25.43
CA LEU A 427 -7.62 2.43 25.94
C LEU A 427 -8.99 3.13 25.90
N LEU A 428 -9.06 4.41 26.25
CA LEU A 428 -10.30 5.16 26.14
C LEU A 428 -10.74 5.33 24.68
N GLN A 429 -9.81 5.46 23.74
CA GLN A 429 -10.16 5.48 22.32
C GLN A 429 -10.61 4.11 21.82
N MET A 430 -10.03 3.00 22.32
CA MET A 430 -10.56 1.64 22.04
C MET A 430 -11.99 1.50 22.56
N ALA A 431 -12.31 2.05 23.75
CA ALA A 431 -13.67 2.07 24.28
C ALA A 431 -14.63 2.90 23.41
N CYS A 432 -14.15 4.00 22.79
CA CYS A 432 -14.93 4.75 21.80
C CYS A 432 -15.28 3.90 20.58
N PHE A 433 -14.33 3.13 20.04
CA PHE A 433 -14.60 2.21 18.94
C PHE A 433 -15.61 1.12 19.31
N ALA A 434 -15.41 0.47 20.47
CA ALA A 434 -16.31 -0.57 20.95
C ALA A 434 -17.75 -0.04 21.06
N GLY A 435 -17.92 1.11 21.71
CA GLY A 435 -19.24 1.72 21.92
C GLY A 435 -19.91 2.22 20.64
N ARG A 436 -19.15 2.77 19.69
CA ARG A 436 -19.69 3.22 18.40
C ARG A 436 -20.17 2.05 17.55
N ASN A 437 -19.40 1.00 17.47
CA ASN A 437 -19.71 -0.13 16.61
C ASN A 437 -20.90 -0.96 17.12
N SER A 438 -21.22 -0.88 18.41
CA SER A 438 -22.34 -1.62 19.03
C SER A 438 -23.71 -1.36 18.39
N GLY A 439 -23.92 -0.23 17.72
CA GLY A 439 -25.18 0.11 17.05
C GLY A 439 -25.41 -0.57 15.69
N TYR A 440 -24.47 -1.41 15.22
CA TYR A 440 -24.48 -1.96 13.85
C TYR A 440 -24.19 -3.46 13.84
N LEU A 441 -24.66 -4.18 14.84
CA LEU A 441 -24.38 -5.58 15.07
C LEU A 441 -25.59 -6.46 14.74
N ASP A 442 -25.31 -7.66 14.27
CA ASP A 442 -26.24 -8.76 14.11
C ASP A 442 -26.23 -9.60 15.38
N SER A 443 -27.23 -9.45 16.22
CA SER A 443 -27.35 -10.21 17.49
C SER A 443 -27.77 -11.66 17.30
N GLU A 444 -28.24 -12.03 16.09
CA GLU A 444 -28.73 -13.37 15.78
C GLU A 444 -27.68 -14.19 15.00
N LEU A 445 -26.46 -13.66 14.82
CA LEU A 445 -25.40 -14.34 14.10
C LEU A 445 -25.02 -15.67 14.76
N GLU A 446 -25.05 -16.75 14.00
CA GLU A 446 -24.57 -18.08 14.42
C GLU A 446 -23.03 -18.11 14.38
N GLU A 447 -22.37 -17.83 15.52
CA GLU A 447 -20.90 -17.80 15.62
C GLU A 447 -20.23 -19.12 15.20
N ALA A 448 -20.92 -20.25 15.40
CA ALA A 448 -20.43 -21.59 15.09
C ALA A 448 -20.11 -21.77 13.59
N GLU A 449 -20.80 -21.07 12.70
CA GLU A 449 -20.54 -21.13 11.25
C GLU A 449 -19.16 -20.59 10.88
N TRP A 450 -18.63 -19.68 11.68
CA TRP A 450 -17.38 -18.97 11.39
C TRP A 450 -16.20 -19.50 12.20
N ARG A 451 -16.45 -20.47 13.07
CA ARG A 451 -15.42 -21.01 13.96
C ARG A 451 -14.24 -21.57 13.17
N VAL A 452 -13.05 -21.32 13.72
CA VAL A 452 -11.77 -21.81 13.19
C VAL A 452 -11.15 -22.75 14.23
N ASP A 453 -10.81 -23.97 13.81
CA ASP A 453 -10.27 -24.99 14.73
C ASP A 453 -8.84 -24.68 15.17
N ASP A 454 -8.00 -24.19 14.25
CA ASP A 454 -6.63 -23.74 14.51
C ASP A 454 -6.44 -22.29 14.06
N PRO A 455 -6.66 -21.30 14.96
CA PRO A 455 -6.52 -19.89 14.63
C PRO A 455 -5.16 -19.51 14.08
N LYS A 456 -4.08 -20.13 14.56
CA LYS A 456 -2.73 -19.80 14.10
C LYS A 456 -2.49 -20.28 12.68
N ALA A 457 -2.80 -21.54 12.38
CA ALA A 457 -2.68 -22.07 11.03
C ALA A 457 -3.55 -21.30 10.03
N PHE A 458 -4.79 -21.00 10.43
CA PHE A 458 -5.69 -20.16 9.62
C PHE A 458 -5.09 -18.79 9.27
N LEU A 459 -4.52 -18.10 10.27
CA LEU A 459 -3.89 -16.79 10.05
C LEU A 459 -2.65 -16.89 9.17
N GLU A 460 -1.89 -17.96 9.27
CA GLU A 460 -0.73 -18.23 8.41
C GLU A 460 -1.17 -18.41 6.95
N ASP A 461 -2.23 -19.17 6.71
CA ASP A 461 -2.82 -19.35 5.38
C ASP A 461 -3.43 -18.05 4.84
N ALA A 462 -4.11 -17.29 5.70
CA ALA A 462 -4.65 -15.98 5.34
C ALA A 462 -3.55 -15.01 4.90
N LEU A 463 -2.41 -14.94 5.61
CA LEU A 463 -1.25 -14.12 5.20
C LEU A 463 -0.67 -14.57 3.87
N ASP A 464 -0.60 -15.88 3.61
CA ASP A 464 -0.10 -16.40 2.35
C ASP A 464 -1.04 -16.10 1.16
N SER A 465 -2.35 -16.06 1.41
CA SER A 465 -3.36 -15.72 0.41
C SER A 465 -3.32 -14.25 -0.01
N LEU A 466 -2.76 -13.36 0.82
CA LEU A 466 -2.63 -11.93 0.48
C LEU A 466 -1.81 -11.68 -0.79
N PHE A 467 -0.89 -12.57 -1.14
CA PHE A 467 -0.10 -12.43 -2.38
C PHE A 467 -0.91 -12.66 -3.66
N ASP A 468 -2.17 -13.09 -3.54
CA ASP A 468 -3.11 -13.25 -4.66
C ASP A 468 -4.55 -12.90 -4.21
N HIS A 469 -4.69 -11.74 -3.57
CA HIS A 469 -5.93 -11.33 -2.88
C HIS A 469 -7.11 -11.03 -3.82
N GLY A 470 -6.88 -10.78 -5.11
CA GLY A 470 -7.94 -10.55 -6.10
C GLY A 470 -8.77 -9.27 -5.92
N MET A 471 -8.38 -8.38 -4.99
CA MET A 471 -9.12 -7.13 -4.75
C MET A 471 -8.78 -6.08 -5.80
N ILE A 472 -9.80 -5.48 -6.42
CA ILE A 472 -9.62 -4.46 -7.47
C ILE A 472 -9.32 -3.08 -6.85
N GLU A 473 -9.99 -2.73 -5.75
CA GLU A 473 -9.82 -1.43 -5.11
C GLU A 473 -8.70 -1.47 -4.08
N HIS A 474 -7.68 -0.62 -4.23
CA HIS A 474 -6.55 -0.54 -3.28
C HIS A 474 -6.98 -0.27 -1.84
N ILE A 475 -8.04 0.52 -1.64
CA ILE A 475 -8.57 0.80 -0.30
C ILE A 475 -9.07 -0.48 0.40
N VAL A 476 -9.67 -1.41 -0.34
CA VAL A 476 -10.15 -2.70 0.19
C VAL A 476 -8.97 -3.62 0.45
N ALA A 477 -8.07 -3.78 -0.53
CA ALA A 477 -6.85 -4.59 -0.40
C ALA A 477 -6.00 -4.14 0.80
N CYS A 478 -5.79 -2.83 0.96
CA CYS A 478 -5.05 -2.24 2.06
C CYS A 478 -5.65 -2.60 3.44
N HIS A 479 -6.97 -2.46 3.62
CA HIS A 479 -7.60 -2.82 4.89
C HIS A 479 -7.53 -4.31 5.17
N TYR A 480 -7.69 -5.13 4.12
CA TYR A 480 -7.55 -6.57 4.24
C TYR A 480 -6.14 -6.96 4.72
N VAL A 481 -5.10 -6.46 4.05
CA VAL A 481 -3.69 -6.71 4.42
C VAL A 481 -3.38 -6.22 5.83
N LYS A 482 -3.74 -4.98 6.17
CA LYS A 482 -3.51 -4.42 7.51
C LYS A 482 -4.23 -5.21 8.61
N THR A 483 -5.47 -5.64 8.36
CA THR A 483 -6.27 -6.35 9.36
C THR A 483 -5.72 -7.74 9.63
N VAL A 484 -5.41 -8.51 8.58
CA VAL A 484 -4.81 -9.85 8.73
C VAL A 484 -3.44 -9.75 9.39
N SER A 485 -2.61 -8.77 9.00
CA SER A 485 -1.29 -8.55 9.60
C SER A 485 -1.38 -8.16 11.08
N ALA A 486 -2.30 -7.25 11.43
CA ALA A 486 -2.53 -6.84 12.82
C ALA A 486 -3.04 -8.00 13.67
N ALA A 487 -4.02 -8.75 13.18
CA ALA A 487 -4.56 -9.91 13.88
C ALA A 487 -3.49 -10.98 14.12
N TYR A 488 -2.65 -11.26 13.12
CA TYR A 488 -1.53 -12.20 13.29
C TYR A 488 -0.54 -11.72 14.35
N GLN A 489 -0.19 -10.42 14.36
CA GLN A 489 0.69 -9.85 15.37
C GLN A 489 0.11 -9.96 16.78
N GLU A 490 -1.19 -9.70 16.95
CA GLU A 490 -1.85 -9.82 18.25
C GLU A 490 -1.89 -11.28 18.74
N VAL A 491 -2.21 -12.22 17.86
CA VAL A 491 -2.21 -13.66 18.22
C VAL A 491 -0.80 -14.15 18.54
N LEU A 492 0.23 -13.65 17.86
CA LEU A 492 1.62 -13.99 18.22
C LEU A 492 2.02 -13.42 19.59
N ASN A 493 1.52 -12.23 19.92
CA ASN A 493 1.80 -11.57 21.19
C ASN A 493 1.09 -12.25 22.38
N ALA A 494 -0.16 -12.69 22.18
CA ALA A 494 -1.00 -13.30 23.22
C ALA A 494 -1.76 -14.54 22.66
N PRO A 495 -1.05 -15.65 22.38
CA PRO A 495 -1.64 -16.80 21.69
C PRO A 495 -2.75 -17.51 22.47
N ASP A 496 -2.74 -17.39 23.79
CA ASP A 496 -3.71 -18.02 24.68
C ASP A 496 -4.80 -17.05 25.16
N ALA A 497 -4.86 -15.84 24.60
CA ALA A 497 -5.85 -14.85 25.02
C ALA A 497 -7.29 -15.30 24.66
N PRO A 498 -8.27 -15.03 25.53
CA PRO A 498 -9.66 -15.49 25.36
C PRO A 498 -10.31 -15.01 24.05
N TRP A 499 -9.84 -13.91 23.49
CA TRP A 499 -10.37 -13.31 22.26
C TRP A 499 -9.83 -13.93 20.97
N VAL A 500 -8.79 -14.79 21.02
CA VAL A 500 -8.15 -15.38 19.83
C VAL A 500 -9.15 -16.16 18.96
N PRO A 501 -10.02 -17.05 19.49
CA PRO A 501 -11.00 -17.74 18.67
C PRO A 501 -12.01 -16.80 18.00
N THR A 502 -12.45 -15.78 18.72
CA THR A 502 -13.41 -14.78 18.19
C THR A 502 -12.78 -13.93 17.07
N LEU A 503 -11.53 -13.52 17.23
CA LEU A 503 -10.80 -12.78 16.19
C LEU A 503 -10.61 -13.61 14.93
N ALA A 504 -10.25 -14.89 15.08
CA ALA A 504 -10.10 -15.80 13.95
C ALA A 504 -11.44 -16.02 13.21
N ALA A 505 -12.53 -16.20 13.95
CA ALA A 505 -13.88 -16.31 13.39
C ALA A 505 -14.29 -15.03 12.64
N ALA A 506 -13.99 -13.84 13.19
CA ALA A 506 -14.26 -12.55 12.56
C ALA A 506 -13.51 -12.39 11.23
N LEU A 507 -12.24 -12.77 11.19
CA LEU A 507 -11.45 -12.77 9.97
C LEU A 507 -11.94 -13.80 8.95
N ASN A 508 -12.31 -14.99 9.40
CA ASN A 508 -12.90 -16.01 8.54
C ASN A 508 -14.18 -15.48 7.87
N ARG A 509 -15.02 -14.81 8.64
CA ARG A 509 -16.23 -14.19 8.10
C ARG A 509 -15.92 -13.05 7.14
N LEU A 510 -14.93 -12.18 7.43
CA LEU A 510 -14.49 -11.11 6.52
C LEU A 510 -14.01 -11.68 5.17
N ILE A 511 -13.16 -12.71 5.21
CA ILE A 511 -12.57 -13.33 4.01
C ILE A 511 -13.63 -13.92 3.09
N HIS A 512 -14.69 -14.50 3.65
CA HIS A 512 -15.76 -15.15 2.91
C HIS A 512 -17.00 -14.28 2.67
N SER A 513 -16.97 -13.02 3.12
CA SER A 513 -18.08 -12.09 2.92
C SER A 513 -17.88 -11.25 1.66
N PRO A 514 -18.98 -10.80 1.01
CA PRO A 514 -18.89 -9.80 -0.03
C PRO A 514 -18.30 -8.52 0.55
N LEU A 515 -17.14 -8.12 0.04
CA LEU A 515 -16.54 -6.85 0.39
C LEU A 515 -17.24 -5.71 -0.36
N LYS A 516 -16.81 -4.48 -0.15
CA LYS A 516 -17.42 -3.26 -0.66
C LYS A 516 -17.97 -3.37 -2.09
N ARG A 517 -19.25 -3.08 -2.27
CA ARG A 517 -19.91 -2.92 -3.56
C ARG A 517 -20.14 -1.45 -3.87
N ARG A 518 -20.16 -1.08 -5.15
CA ARG A 518 -20.57 0.26 -5.58
C ARG A 518 -22.10 0.33 -5.64
N HIS A 519 -22.72 1.09 -4.76
CA HIS A 519 -24.19 1.30 -4.73
C HIS A 519 -24.56 2.61 -5.41
N ALA A 520 -24.63 2.60 -6.75
CA ALA A 520 -24.96 3.80 -7.54
C ALA A 520 -26.35 4.37 -7.18
N ALA A 521 -27.35 3.51 -6.98
CA ALA A 521 -28.70 3.93 -6.58
C ALA A 521 -28.73 4.59 -5.21
N ARG A 522 -27.99 4.06 -4.22
CA ARG A 522 -27.82 4.68 -2.90
C ARG A 522 -27.20 6.07 -3.02
N THR A 523 -26.09 6.17 -3.73
CA THR A 523 -25.38 7.44 -3.92
C THR A 523 -26.28 8.49 -4.59
N ALA A 524 -27.03 8.11 -5.64
CA ALA A 524 -27.94 9.01 -6.32
C ALA A 524 -29.09 9.47 -5.40
N ARG A 525 -29.72 8.56 -4.65
CA ARG A 525 -30.78 8.89 -3.70
C ARG A 525 -30.29 9.83 -2.60
N GLN A 526 -29.16 9.50 -1.97
CA GLN A 526 -28.57 10.33 -0.92
C GLN A 526 -28.23 11.73 -1.44
N ALA A 527 -27.75 11.85 -2.68
CA ALA A 527 -27.48 13.15 -3.30
C ALA A 527 -28.76 13.96 -3.53
N LEU A 528 -29.84 13.33 -4.03
CA LEU A 528 -31.12 13.98 -4.23
C LEU A 528 -31.74 14.44 -2.91
N ASP A 529 -31.74 13.60 -1.89
CA ASP A 529 -32.27 13.92 -0.56
C ASP A 529 -31.47 15.06 0.11
N PHE A 530 -30.12 15.01 -0.03
CA PHE A 530 -29.25 16.04 0.53
C PHE A 530 -29.54 17.41 -0.13
N VAL A 531 -29.54 17.46 -1.46
CA VAL A 531 -29.80 18.72 -2.20
C VAL A 531 -31.21 19.24 -1.97
N ALA A 532 -32.22 18.36 -1.84
CA ALA A 532 -33.59 18.77 -1.55
C ALA A 532 -33.74 19.45 -0.17
N THR A 533 -32.81 19.22 0.74
CA THR A 533 -32.81 19.78 2.11
C THR A 533 -31.77 20.91 2.30
N GLU A 534 -31.04 21.30 1.28
CA GLU A 534 -30.05 22.41 1.36
C GLU A 534 -30.69 23.80 1.62
N GLY A 535 -31.98 23.96 1.49
CA GLY A 535 -32.72 25.19 1.86
C GLY A 535 -32.69 26.27 0.81
#